data_f21e4298b8013e538dfab8a8316f8c19
#
_entry.id   f21e4298b8013e538dfab8a8316f8c19
#
_cell.length_a   1.000
_cell.length_b   1.000
_cell.length_c   1.000
_cell.angle_alpha   90.00
_cell.angle_beta   90.00
_cell.angle_gamma   90.00
#
_symmetry.space_group_name_H-M   'P 1'
#
loop_
_entity.id
_entity.type
_entity.pdbx_description
1 polymer ?
#
loop_
_entity_poly.entity_id
_entity_poly.type
_entity_poly.pdbx_seq_one_letter_code
_entity_poly.pdbx_strand_id
1 'polypeptide(L)' 'MDIRIKRTKKMLENALFELMKDKPVEKITPTELCRKATVNRNTFYSHYSSVTELYESIE' A
#
# COMPACT_ATOMS: atom_id res chain seq x y z
N MET A 1 1.83 -5.41 -20.75
CA MET A 1 1.51 -5.14 -19.34
C MET A 1 2.78 -5.20 -18.50
N ASP A 2 2.96 -4.23 -17.64
CA ASP A 2 4.18 -4.17 -16.85
C ASP A 2 4.05 -5.02 -15.58
N ILE A 3 4.85 -6.07 -15.51
CA ILE A 3 4.89 -6.98 -14.36
C ILE A 3 5.27 -6.24 -13.08
N ARG A 4 6.09 -5.18 -13.19
CA ARG A 4 6.53 -4.40 -12.03
C ARG A 4 5.35 -3.72 -11.33
N ILE A 5 4.39 -3.23 -12.11
CA ILE A 5 3.20 -2.56 -11.56
C ILE A 5 2.37 -3.54 -10.75
N LYS A 6 2.12 -4.72 -11.29
CA LYS A 6 1.37 -5.76 -10.56
C LYS A 6 2.08 -6.18 -9.28
N ARG A 7 3.39 -6.35 -9.36
CA ARG A 7 4.18 -6.77 -8.20
C ARG A 7 4.15 -5.70 -7.11
N THR A 8 4.31 -4.44 -7.49
CA THR A 8 4.27 -3.33 -6.54
C THR A 8 2.92 -3.25 -5.84
N LYS A 9 1.84 -3.37 -6.59
CA LYS A 9 0.49 -3.35 -6.02
C LYS A 9 0.32 -4.50 -5.03
N LYS A 10 0.77 -5.69 -5.39
CA LYS A 10 0.66 -6.87 -4.53
C LYS A 10 1.43 -6.67 -3.24
N MET A 11 2.62 -6.12 -3.31
CA MET A 11 3.44 -5.85 -2.13
C MET A 11 2.76 -4.86 -1.21
N LEU A 12 2.16 -3.80 -1.78
CA LEU A 12 1.44 -2.81 -1.00
C LEU A 12 0.21 -3.41 -0.33
N GLU A 13 -0.54 -4.24 -1.06
CA GLU A 13 -1.73 -4.91 -0.52
C GLU A 13 -1.36 -5.83 0.65
N ASN A 14 -0.32 -6.63 0.46
CA ASN A 14 0.11 -7.54 1.52
C ASN A 14 0.55 -6.78 2.76
N ALA A 15 1.30 -5.69 2.57
CA ALA A 15 1.75 -4.86 3.68
C ALA A 15 0.57 -4.23 4.41
N LEU A 16 -0.43 -3.77 3.65
CA LEU A 16 -1.63 -3.19 4.25
C LEU A 16 -2.37 -4.20 5.11
N PHE A 17 -2.56 -5.42 4.60
CA PHE A 17 -3.23 -6.47 5.38
C PHE A 17 -2.49 -6.78 6.67
N GLU A 18 -1.16 -6.83 6.62
CA GLU A 18 -0.37 -7.08 7.82
C GLU A 18 -0.55 -5.95 8.85
N LEU A 19 -0.52 -4.71 8.40
CA LEU A 19 -0.68 -3.57 9.31
C LEU A 19 -2.09 -3.50 9.88
N MET A 20 -3.09 -3.92 9.11
CA MET A 20 -4.48 -3.90 9.56
C MET A 20 -4.76 -4.90 10.66
N LYS A 21 -3.88 -5.85 10.87
CA LYS A 21 -4.01 -6.77 12.01
C LYS A 21 -3.81 -6.05 13.33
N ASP A 22 -3.04 -4.95 13.33
CA ASP A 22 -2.71 -4.21 14.54
C ASP A 22 -3.53 -2.94 14.71
N LYS A 23 -3.96 -2.32 13.60
CA LYS A 23 -4.67 -1.04 13.68
C LYS A 23 -5.53 -0.82 12.44
N PRO A 24 -6.57 0.04 12.57
CA PRO A 24 -7.47 0.29 11.44
C PRO A 24 -6.77 1.08 10.33
N VAL A 25 -7.32 0.98 9.13
CA VAL A 25 -6.73 1.61 7.94
C VAL A 25 -6.57 3.12 8.10
N GLU A 26 -7.48 3.77 8.82
CA GLU A 26 -7.42 5.21 9.03
C GLU A 26 -6.18 5.65 9.80
N LYS A 27 -5.59 4.75 10.56
CA LYS A 27 -4.41 5.05 11.37
C LYS A 27 -3.10 4.61 10.72
N ILE A 28 -3.18 3.97 9.56
CA ILE A 28 -2.00 3.54 8.84
C ILE A 28 -1.52 4.69 7.95
N THR A 29 -0.26 5.09 8.13
CA THR A 29 0.32 6.18 7.33
C THR A 29 0.98 5.64 6.07
N PRO A 30 1.07 6.46 4.99
CA PRO A 30 1.79 6.03 3.79
C PRO A 30 3.25 5.67 4.07
N THR A 31 3.90 6.41 4.97
CA THR A 31 5.29 6.14 5.33
C THR A 31 5.43 4.73 5.93
N GLU A 32 4.55 4.40 6.87
CA GLU A 32 4.55 3.10 7.53
C GLU A 32 4.26 1.98 6.53
N LEU A 33 3.26 2.19 5.68
CA LEU A 33 2.89 1.21 4.67
C LEU A 33 4.04 0.95 3.70
N CYS A 34 4.65 2.00 3.18
CA CYS A 34 5.74 1.86 2.22
C CYS A 34 6.96 1.19 2.85
N ARG A 35 7.24 1.51 4.11
CA ARG A 35 8.34 0.87 4.83
C ARG A 35 8.08 -0.63 4.98
N LYS A 36 6.88 -1.00 5.34
CA LYS A 36 6.50 -2.40 5.51
C LYS A 36 6.57 -3.15 4.17
N ALA A 37 6.13 -2.50 3.09
CA ALA A 37 6.11 -3.10 1.75
C ALA A 37 7.46 -3.06 1.06
N THR A 38 8.42 -2.33 1.60
CA THR A 38 9.72 -2.08 0.96
C THR A 38 9.54 -1.41 -0.40
N VAL A 39 8.64 -0.43 -0.43
CA VAL A 39 8.31 0.33 -1.63
C VAL A 39 8.61 1.80 -1.39
N ASN A 40 9.17 2.48 -2.41
CA ASN A 40 9.46 3.90 -2.32
C ASN A 40 8.14 4.70 -2.28
N ARG A 41 8.09 5.75 -1.44
CA ARG A 41 6.89 6.56 -1.31
C ARG A 41 6.46 7.20 -2.65
N ASN A 42 7.45 7.60 -3.46
CA ASN A 42 7.12 8.16 -4.78
C ASN A 42 6.39 7.13 -5.64
N THR A 43 6.82 5.88 -5.57
CA THR A 43 6.17 4.79 -6.30
C THR A 43 4.74 4.59 -5.81
N PHE A 44 4.55 4.63 -4.48
CA PHE A 44 3.21 4.52 -3.92
C PHE A 44 2.30 5.63 -4.45
N TYR A 45 2.77 6.88 -4.38
CA TYR A 45 1.95 8.02 -4.80
C TYR A 45 1.71 8.08 -6.30
N SER A 46 2.50 7.34 -7.10
CA SER A 46 2.22 7.25 -8.53
C SER A 46 1.02 6.34 -8.82
N HIS A 47 0.64 5.51 -7.85
CA HIS A 47 -0.50 4.58 -8.00
C HIS A 47 -1.71 4.99 -7.17
N TYR A 48 -1.50 5.56 -6.01
CA TYR A 48 -2.57 5.89 -5.06
C TYR A 48 -2.31 7.24 -4.42
N SER A 49 -3.37 7.98 -4.13
CA SER A 49 -3.21 9.27 -3.45
C SER A 49 -3.21 9.12 -1.94
N SER A 50 -3.69 7.98 -1.41
CA SER A 50 -3.73 7.75 0.04
C SER A 50 -3.81 6.26 0.33
N VAL A 51 -3.58 5.90 1.60
CA VAL A 51 -3.73 4.52 2.06
C VAL A 51 -5.18 4.07 1.91
N THR A 52 -6.12 4.96 2.19
CA THR A 52 -7.54 4.66 2.05
C THR A 52 -7.89 4.31 0.61
N GLU A 53 -7.31 5.03 -0.35
CA GLU A 53 -7.54 4.74 -1.76
C GLU A 53 -7.04 3.35 -2.12
N LEU A 54 -5.87 2.96 -1.61
CA LEU A 54 -5.37 1.60 -1.81
C LEU A 54 -6.34 0.58 -1.24
N TYR A 55 -6.79 0.81 -0.01
CA TYR A 55 -7.72 -0.09 0.66
C TYR A 55 -9.00 -0.27 -0.15
N GLU A 56 -9.56 0.82 -0.65
CA GLU A 56 -10.78 0.77 -1.44
C GLU A 56 -10.59 0.05 -2.77
N SER A 57 -9.39 0.09 -3.33
CA SER A 57 -9.13 -0.57 -4.61
C SER A 57 -9.04 -2.10 -4.49
N ILE A 58 -8.87 -2.60 -3.27
CA ILE A 58 -8.75 -4.04 -3.04
C ILE A 58 -10.12 -4.74 -3.05
N GLU A 59 -11.16 -4.03 -2.76
CA GLU A 59 -12.51 -4.61 -2.68
C GLU A 59 -13.04 -5.08 -4.02
#